data_16c8233212c7a884369f0accfbe13ac9
#
_entry.id   16c8233212c7a884369f0accfbe13ac9
#
_cell.length_a   1.000
_cell.length_b   1.000
_cell.length_c   1.000
_cell.angle_alpha   90.00
_cell.angle_beta   90.00
_cell.angle_gamma   90.00
#
_symmetry.space_group_name_H-M   'P 1'
#
loop_
_entity.id
_entity.type
_entity.pdbx_description
1 polymer ?
#
loop_
_entity_poly.entity_id
_entity_poly.type
_entity_poly.pdbx_seq_one_letter_code
_entity_poly.pdbx_strand_id
1 'polypeptide(L)'
;LIIAIMGGYLYRFYYRTIYENFVESNEADLGAIESRHENDMEIISNVVSQINLSADCTEFMLDKQPLKSTKLEEQLYRYTAVSQFFEQILYFYHGDQYLYNPKTSITLDNFVRIGLVLEETSEQEFSDLLCAEDYQMKILPEQGASGYLKNYYMSDTNKLTVYLKTVVPKKNAVMVFLVPEKYYDELLDSGGSE
;
A
#
# COMPACT_ATOMS: atom_id res chain seq x y z
N LEU A 1 -25.49 33.21 45.38
CA LEU A 1 -25.72 31.77 45.40
C LEU A 1 -26.31 31.26 44.05
N ILE A 2 -27.42 31.85 43.57
CA ILE A 2 -28.11 31.44 42.32
C ILE A 2 -27.19 31.55 41.10
N ILE A 3 -26.40 32.62 40.96
CA ILE A 3 -25.46 32.84 39.85
C ILE A 3 -24.37 31.77 39.82
N ALA A 4 -23.87 31.36 40.98
CA ALA A 4 -22.85 30.30 41.05
C ALA A 4 -23.40 28.91 40.66
N ILE A 5 -24.64 28.62 41.03
CA ILE A 5 -25.34 27.37 40.66
C ILE A 5 -25.62 27.35 39.15
N MET A 6 -26.12 28.45 38.58
CA MET A 6 -26.36 28.56 37.13
C MET A 6 -25.06 28.48 36.34
N GLY A 7 -24.00 29.15 36.78
CA GLY A 7 -22.67 29.07 36.14
C GLY A 7 -22.10 27.67 36.15
N GLY A 8 -22.23 26.95 37.27
CA GLY A 8 -21.79 25.54 37.36
C GLY A 8 -22.62 24.60 36.45
N TYR A 9 -23.92 24.84 36.35
CA TYR A 9 -24.77 24.05 35.45
C TYR A 9 -24.47 24.31 33.96
N LEU A 10 -24.31 25.60 33.59
CA LEU A 10 -23.96 25.98 32.21
C LEU A 10 -22.57 25.44 31.82
N TYR A 11 -21.58 25.55 32.73
CA TYR A 11 -20.23 25.00 32.49
C TYR A 11 -20.27 23.49 32.27
N ARG A 12 -21.01 22.74 33.12
CA ARG A 12 -21.14 21.29 33.00
C ARG A 12 -21.88 20.87 31.72
N PHE A 13 -22.93 21.61 31.38
CA PHE A 13 -23.67 21.37 30.14
C PHE A 13 -22.80 21.63 28.90
N TYR A 14 -22.09 22.76 28.87
CA TYR A 14 -21.21 23.14 27.79
C TYR A 14 -20.04 22.16 27.63
N TYR A 15 -19.39 21.80 28.73
CA TYR A 15 -18.31 20.80 28.73
C TYR A 15 -18.78 19.42 28.21
N ARG A 16 -19.95 19.00 28.68
CA ARG A 16 -20.54 17.73 28.24
C ARG A 16 -20.85 17.75 26.74
N THR A 17 -21.44 18.81 26.24
CA THR A 17 -21.79 18.95 24.81
C THR A 17 -20.51 18.96 23.93
N ILE A 18 -19.48 19.70 24.33
CA ILE A 18 -18.19 19.68 23.61
C ILE A 18 -17.58 18.27 23.61
N TYR A 19 -17.59 17.61 24.75
CA TYR A 19 -17.01 16.27 24.86
C TYR A 19 -17.79 15.24 24.02
N GLU A 20 -19.12 15.27 24.06
CA GLU A 20 -19.97 14.40 23.24
C GLU A 20 -19.74 14.65 21.74
N ASN A 21 -19.71 15.91 21.30
CA ASN A 21 -19.43 16.26 19.90
C ASN A 21 -18.01 15.81 19.46
N PHE A 22 -17.01 15.96 20.33
CA PHE A 22 -15.65 15.54 20.04
C PHE A 22 -15.54 14.02 19.91
N VAL A 23 -16.21 13.26 20.78
CA VAL A 23 -16.23 11.80 20.70
C VAL A 23 -16.96 11.34 19.41
N GLU A 24 -18.12 11.93 19.13
CA GLU A 24 -18.90 11.60 17.93
C GLU A 24 -18.14 11.91 16.64
N SER A 25 -17.43 13.06 16.58
CA SER A 25 -16.57 13.40 15.44
C SER A 25 -15.43 12.40 15.28
N ASN A 26 -14.72 12.05 16.36
CA ASN A 26 -13.64 11.09 16.29
C ASN A 26 -14.11 9.68 15.90
N GLU A 27 -15.29 9.26 16.36
CA GLU A 27 -15.88 7.97 15.98
C GLU A 27 -16.24 7.96 14.47
N ALA A 28 -16.77 9.07 13.94
CA ALA A 28 -17.05 9.21 12.52
C ALA A 28 -15.78 9.18 11.67
N ASP A 29 -14.72 9.89 12.09
CA ASP A 29 -13.43 9.91 11.41
C ASP A 29 -12.78 8.51 11.40
N LEU A 30 -12.81 7.80 12.53
CA LEU A 30 -12.32 6.43 12.62
C LEU A 30 -13.12 5.48 11.72
N GLY A 31 -14.44 5.60 11.66
CA GLY A 31 -15.29 4.81 10.78
C GLY A 31 -15.00 5.08 9.29
N ALA A 32 -14.71 6.32 8.93
CA ALA A 32 -14.31 6.68 7.56
C ALA A 32 -12.94 6.08 7.19
N ILE A 33 -11.96 6.12 8.10
CA ILE A 33 -10.64 5.52 7.90
C ILE A 33 -10.76 4.00 7.76
N GLU A 34 -11.55 3.34 8.62
CA GLU A 34 -11.79 1.89 8.56
C GLU A 34 -12.41 1.48 7.21
N SER A 35 -13.48 2.17 6.81
CA SER A 35 -14.15 1.91 5.52
C SER A 35 -13.21 2.13 4.33
N ARG A 36 -12.34 3.13 4.41
CA ARG A 36 -11.35 3.38 3.35
C ARG A 36 -10.29 2.28 3.30
N HIS A 37 -9.79 1.87 4.45
CA HIS A 37 -8.84 0.76 4.53
C HIS A 37 -9.41 -0.55 3.98
N GLU A 38 -10.68 -0.86 4.28
CA GLU A 38 -11.37 -2.01 3.70
C GLU A 38 -11.44 -1.92 2.16
N ASN A 39 -11.78 -0.75 1.62
CA ASN A 39 -11.80 -0.52 0.18
C ASN A 39 -10.40 -0.68 -0.44
N ASP A 40 -9.35 -0.20 0.20
CA ASP A 40 -7.96 -0.35 -0.27
C ASP A 40 -7.54 -1.83 -0.32
N MET A 41 -7.93 -2.61 0.69
CA MET A 41 -7.70 -4.06 0.71
C MET A 41 -8.49 -4.78 -0.38
N GLU A 42 -9.69 -4.33 -0.68
CA GLU A 42 -10.49 -4.84 -1.80
C GLU A 42 -9.83 -4.52 -3.15
N ILE A 43 -9.32 -3.31 -3.34
CA ILE A 43 -8.57 -2.91 -4.54
C ILE A 43 -7.37 -3.83 -4.76
N ILE A 44 -6.53 -4.04 -3.74
CA ILE A 44 -5.39 -4.97 -3.81
C ILE A 44 -5.86 -6.37 -4.21
N SER A 45 -6.88 -6.87 -3.54
CA SER A 45 -7.39 -8.23 -3.77
C SER A 45 -7.95 -8.41 -5.18
N ASN A 46 -8.62 -7.40 -5.71
CA ASN A 46 -9.17 -7.39 -7.07
C ASN A 46 -8.04 -7.36 -8.12
N VAL A 47 -7.02 -6.54 -7.94
CA VAL A 47 -5.86 -6.50 -8.84
C VAL A 47 -5.13 -7.84 -8.85
N VAL A 48 -4.84 -8.40 -7.67
CA VAL A 48 -4.21 -9.72 -7.54
C VAL A 48 -5.04 -10.81 -8.22
N SER A 49 -6.35 -10.79 -8.03
CA SER A 49 -7.27 -11.78 -8.64
C SER A 49 -7.28 -11.68 -10.16
N GLN A 50 -7.34 -10.48 -10.71
CA GLN A 50 -7.32 -10.26 -12.15
C GLN A 50 -6.00 -10.71 -12.80
N ILE A 51 -4.86 -10.39 -12.16
CA ILE A 51 -3.55 -10.87 -12.64
C ILE A 51 -3.45 -12.40 -12.50
N ASN A 52 -3.98 -12.97 -11.42
CA ASN A 52 -4.01 -14.42 -11.23
C ASN A 52 -4.83 -15.14 -12.33
N LEU A 53 -5.87 -14.54 -12.82
CA LEU A 53 -6.70 -15.10 -13.90
C LEU A 53 -6.12 -14.86 -15.29
N SER A 54 -5.20 -13.91 -15.44
CA SER A 54 -4.60 -13.61 -16.75
C SER A 54 -3.71 -14.74 -17.24
N ALA A 55 -3.94 -15.17 -18.48
CA ALA A 55 -3.12 -16.19 -19.15
C ALA A 55 -1.69 -15.70 -19.42
N ASP A 56 -1.53 -14.40 -19.65
CA ASP A 56 -0.23 -13.78 -19.96
C ASP A 56 0.71 -13.71 -18.74
N CYS A 57 0.16 -13.82 -17.52
CA CYS A 57 0.91 -13.78 -16.27
C CYS A 57 1.07 -15.16 -15.61
N THR A 58 0.93 -16.27 -16.36
CA THR A 58 0.92 -17.62 -15.76
C THR A 58 2.25 -18.33 -15.79
N GLU A 59 3.24 -17.82 -16.48
CA GLU A 59 4.46 -18.57 -16.71
C GLU A 59 5.62 -18.04 -15.84
N PHE A 60 6.28 -19.01 -15.25
CA PHE A 60 7.53 -18.88 -14.53
C PHE A 60 8.69 -18.52 -15.46
N MET A 61 9.67 -17.78 -14.97
CA MET A 61 10.86 -17.34 -15.72
C MET A 61 10.52 -16.53 -16.99
N LEU A 62 9.81 -15.45 -16.78
CA LEU A 62 9.39 -14.52 -17.84
C LEU A 62 10.59 -13.85 -18.56
N ASP A 63 11.77 -13.82 -17.95
CA ASP A 63 13.03 -13.36 -18.55
C ASP A 63 13.38 -14.11 -19.84
N LYS A 64 12.98 -15.38 -19.94
CA LYS A 64 13.16 -16.22 -21.14
C LYS A 64 12.08 -16.05 -22.19
N GLN A 65 11.07 -15.24 -21.90
CA GLN A 65 9.91 -15.00 -22.76
C GLN A 65 9.61 -13.50 -22.88
N PRO A 66 10.43 -12.73 -23.63
CA PRO A 66 10.33 -11.26 -23.66
C PRO A 66 8.95 -10.72 -24.02
N LEU A 67 8.20 -11.42 -24.90
CA LEU A 67 6.84 -10.99 -25.25
C LEU A 67 5.87 -11.10 -24.07
N LYS A 68 6.04 -12.07 -23.19
CA LYS A 68 5.17 -12.25 -22.01
C LYS A 68 5.55 -11.31 -20.89
N SER A 69 6.83 -11.05 -20.66
CA SER A 69 7.26 -10.04 -19.71
C SER A 69 6.74 -8.66 -20.08
N THR A 70 6.80 -8.27 -21.35
CA THR A 70 6.23 -7.02 -21.85
C THR A 70 4.71 -6.94 -21.61
N LYS A 71 3.97 -8.02 -21.84
CA LYS A 71 2.53 -8.04 -21.56
C LYS A 71 2.22 -7.93 -20.07
N LEU A 72 3.01 -8.56 -19.20
CA LEU A 72 2.89 -8.38 -17.75
C LEU A 72 3.16 -6.92 -17.36
N GLU A 73 4.25 -6.32 -17.85
CA GLU A 73 4.59 -4.93 -17.61
C GLU A 73 3.47 -3.98 -18.06
N GLU A 74 2.88 -4.21 -19.22
CA GLU A 74 1.70 -3.46 -19.72
C GLU A 74 0.49 -3.61 -18.80
N GLN A 75 0.24 -4.80 -18.26
CA GLN A 75 -0.86 -5.00 -17.31
C GLN A 75 -0.60 -4.28 -16.01
N LEU A 76 0.59 -4.39 -15.42
CA LEU A 76 0.98 -3.66 -14.22
C LEU A 76 0.85 -2.15 -14.44
N TYR A 77 1.26 -1.64 -15.60
CA TYR A 77 1.11 -0.23 -15.95
C TYR A 77 -0.36 0.22 -15.97
N ARG A 78 -1.27 -0.58 -16.55
CA ARG A 78 -2.70 -0.24 -16.59
C ARG A 78 -3.30 -0.08 -15.20
N TYR A 79 -2.96 -0.98 -14.26
CA TYR A 79 -3.45 -0.87 -12.89
C TYR A 79 -2.85 0.32 -12.17
N THR A 80 -1.56 0.57 -12.34
CA THR A 80 -0.89 1.71 -11.73
C THR A 80 -1.43 3.05 -12.25
N ALA A 81 -1.67 3.14 -13.57
CA ALA A 81 -2.13 4.37 -14.21
C ALA A 81 -3.54 4.82 -13.79
N VAL A 82 -4.39 3.91 -13.30
CA VAL A 82 -5.76 4.22 -12.87
C VAL A 82 -5.94 4.25 -11.36
N SER A 83 -4.92 3.81 -10.62
CA SER A 83 -4.97 3.79 -9.16
C SER A 83 -4.74 5.17 -8.57
N GLN A 84 -5.51 5.50 -7.54
CA GLN A 84 -5.25 6.63 -6.65
C GLN A 84 -4.60 6.19 -5.34
N PHE A 85 -4.61 4.89 -5.06
CA PHE A 85 -4.14 4.31 -3.81
C PHE A 85 -2.64 3.99 -3.83
N PHE A 86 -2.14 3.35 -4.87
CA PHE A 86 -0.72 2.99 -5.00
C PHE A 86 -0.10 3.63 -6.24
N GLU A 87 1.17 3.99 -6.15
CA GLU A 87 1.93 4.57 -7.27
C GLU A 87 2.73 3.55 -8.06
N GLN A 88 3.07 2.40 -7.46
CA GLN A 88 3.79 1.33 -8.12
C GLN A 88 3.24 -0.03 -7.72
N ILE A 89 3.27 -0.95 -8.66
CA ILE A 89 3.06 -2.38 -8.46
C ILE A 89 4.28 -3.13 -8.95
N LEU A 90 4.69 -4.12 -8.19
CA LEU A 90 5.76 -5.03 -8.56
C LEU A 90 5.24 -6.46 -8.54
N TYR A 91 5.78 -7.29 -9.40
CA TYR A 91 5.41 -8.69 -9.50
C TYR A 91 6.66 -9.57 -9.48
N PHE A 92 6.71 -10.53 -8.58
CA PHE A 92 7.82 -11.45 -8.41
C PHE A 92 7.33 -12.89 -8.39
N TYR A 93 7.87 -13.74 -9.27
CA TYR A 93 7.69 -15.19 -9.20
C TYR A 93 8.74 -15.80 -8.29
N HIS A 94 8.33 -16.65 -7.34
CA HIS A 94 9.26 -17.36 -6.48
C HIS A 94 10.16 -18.27 -7.35
N GLY A 95 11.48 -18.11 -7.16
CA GLY A 95 12.50 -18.83 -7.92
C GLY A 95 12.85 -18.20 -9.28
N ASP A 96 12.21 -17.10 -9.69
CA ASP A 96 12.68 -16.26 -10.79
C ASP A 96 13.85 -15.37 -10.30
N GLN A 97 14.66 -14.89 -11.25
CA GLN A 97 15.72 -13.94 -10.97
C GLN A 97 15.26 -12.48 -11.04
N TYR A 98 14.12 -12.24 -11.69
CA TYR A 98 13.63 -10.91 -12.01
C TYR A 98 12.34 -10.57 -11.29
N LEU A 99 12.29 -9.33 -10.85
CA LEU A 99 11.10 -8.65 -10.38
C LEU A 99 10.64 -7.68 -11.47
N TYR A 100 9.35 -7.71 -11.79
CA TYR A 100 8.74 -6.93 -12.86
C TYR A 100 7.98 -5.74 -12.29
N ASN A 101 8.14 -4.58 -12.91
CA ASN A 101 7.37 -3.38 -12.62
C ASN A 101 6.71 -2.83 -13.90
N PRO A 102 5.88 -1.78 -13.86
CA PRO A 102 5.16 -1.25 -15.02
C PRO A 102 6.02 -0.80 -16.20
N LYS A 103 7.32 -0.65 -16.04
CA LYS A 103 8.19 -0.08 -17.08
C LYS A 103 9.41 -0.92 -17.41
N THR A 104 9.79 -1.84 -16.52
CA THR A 104 11.02 -2.62 -16.70
C THR A 104 11.03 -3.82 -15.75
N SER A 105 12.02 -4.68 -15.92
CA SER A 105 12.37 -5.72 -14.98
C SER A 105 13.73 -5.44 -14.34
N ILE A 106 13.91 -5.86 -13.11
CA ILE A 106 15.15 -5.72 -12.35
C ILE A 106 15.45 -7.02 -11.62
N THR A 107 16.70 -7.43 -11.51
CA THR A 107 17.05 -8.62 -10.73
C THR A 107 16.73 -8.40 -9.25
N LEU A 108 16.29 -9.46 -8.56
CA LEU A 108 15.92 -9.39 -7.14
C LEU A 108 17.04 -8.78 -6.30
N ASP A 109 18.28 -9.22 -6.49
CA ASP A 109 19.45 -8.69 -5.77
C ASP A 109 19.65 -7.18 -5.99
N ASN A 110 19.55 -6.72 -7.24
CA ASN A 110 19.63 -5.28 -7.52
C ASN A 110 18.40 -4.52 -7.01
N PHE A 111 17.23 -5.15 -7.01
CA PHE A 111 16.02 -4.52 -6.50
C PHE A 111 16.15 -4.19 -5.01
N VAL A 112 16.51 -5.15 -4.17
CA VAL A 112 16.63 -4.93 -2.72
C VAL A 112 17.81 -4.02 -2.34
N ARG A 113 18.87 -4.00 -3.14
CA ARG A 113 20.08 -3.23 -2.86
C ARG A 113 20.02 -1.77 -3.34
N ILE A 114 19.46 -1.51 -4.52
CA ILE A 114 19.46 -0.19 -5.16
C ILE A 114 18.11 0.21 -5.78
N GLY A 115 17.23 -0.75 -6.00
CA GLY A 115 15.92 -0.51 -6.60
C GLY A 115 14.96 0.18 -5.64
N LEU A 116 14.75 -0.44 -4.51
CA LEU A 116 13.95 0.09 -3.40
C LEU A 116 14.65 -0.27 -2.09
N VAL A 117 15.24 0.72 -1.45
CA VAL A 117 15.90 0.58 -0.14
C VAL A 117 14.96 1.13 0.92
N LEU A 118 14.61 0.29 1.88
CA LEU A 118 13.75 0.63 3.01
C LEU A 118 14.63 0.91 4.24
N GLU A 119 14.33 1.96 5.00
CA GLU A 119 15.16 2.34 6.15
C GLU A 119 14.90 1.46 7.38
N GLU A 120 13.64 1.04 7.58
CA GLU A 120 13.20 0.26 8.73
C GLU A 120 13.23 -1.26 8.48
N THR A 121 13.54 -1.69 7.25
CA THR A 121 13.58 -3.10 6.85
C THR A 121 14.91 -3.39 6.14
N SER A 122 15.68 -4.33 6.65
CA SER A 122 16.97 -4.69 6.03
C SER A 122 16.80 -5.34 4.66
N GLU A 123 17.83 -5.25 3.81
CA GLU A 123 17.85 -5.89 2.47
C GLU A 123 17.55 -7.40 2.57
N GLN A 124 18.13 -8.09 3.54
CA GLN A 124 17.92 -9.51 3.75
C GLN A 124 16.46 -9.81 4.17
N GLU A 125 15.94 -9.06 5.13
CA GLU A 125 14.55 -9.24 5.59
C GLU A 125 13.55 -8.97 4.47
N PHE A 126 13.77 -7.94 3.66
CA PHE A 126 12.89 -7.64 2.53
C PHE A 126 12.98 -8.73 1.45
N SER A 127 14.18 -9.23 1.16
CA SER A 127 14.37 -10.37 0.25
C SER A 127 13.68 -11.63 0.77
N ASP A 128 13.80 -11.93 2.06
CA ASP A 128 13.15 -13.08 2.68
C ASP A 128 11.62 -12.97 2.62
N LEU A 129 11.08 -11.76 2.84
CA LEU A 129 9.64 -11.50 2.68
C LEU A 129 9.15 -11.70 1.23
N LEU A 130 9.93 -11.30 0.23
CA LEU A 130 9.59 -11.51 -1.18
C LEU A 130 9.62 -12.99 -1.56
N CYS A 131 10.50 -13.77 -0.94
CA CYS A 131 10.64 -15.20 -1.20
C CYS A 131 9.74 -16.10 -0.33
N ALA A 132 9.11 -15.56 0.71
CA ALA A 132 8.28 -16.33 1.64
C ALA A 132 6.92 -16.69 1.00
N GLU A 133 6.44 -17.90 1.32
CA GLU A 133 5.18 -18.44 0.81
C GLU A 133 4.10 -18.62 1.91
N ASP A 134 4.44 -18.33 3.15
CA ASP A 134 3.65 -18.67 4.35
C ASP A 134 2.68 -17.57 4.79
N TYR A 135 2.59 -16.44 4.08
CA TYR A 135 1.66 -15.36 4.39
C TYR A 135 0.70 -15.07 3.23
N GLN A 136 -0.52 -14.66 3.55
CA GLN A 136 -1.47 -14.17 2.55
C GLN A 136 -1.24 -12.69 2.24
N MET A 137 -0.96 -11.88 3.26
CA MET A 137 -0.64 -10.47 3.14
C MET A 137 0.31 -10.05 4.27
N LYS A 138 1.25 -9.18 3.93
CA LYS A 138 2.16 -8.52 4.86
C LYS A 138 2.14 -7.02 4.58
N ILE A 139 2.13 -6.21 5.64
CA ILE A 139 2.16 -4.75 5.54
C ILE A 139 3.41 -4.27 6.26
N LEU A 140 4.20 -3.44 5.60
CA LEU A 140 5.32 -2.70 6.18
C LEU A 140 4.92 -1.22 6.20
N PRO A 141 4.44 -0.70 7.32
CA PRO A 141 3.97 0.68 7.42
C PRO A 141 5.15 1.65 7.52
N GLU A 142 4.94 2.87 7.09
CA GLU A 142 5.80 4.05 7.31
C GLU A 142 7.29 3.82 7.03
N GLN A 143 7.63 3.08 5.99
CA GLN A 143 9.02 2.85 5.60
C GLN A 143 9.62 4.11 5.01
N GLY A 144 10.72 4.60 5.56
CA GLY A 144 11.61 5.53 4.86
C GLY A 144 12.14 4.86 3.61
N ALA A 145 12.07 5.52 2.45
CA ALA A 145 12.38 4.88 1.18
C ALA A 145 13.33 5.71 0.32
N SER A 146 14.28 5.00 -0.29
CA SER A 146 15.20 5.55 -1.27
C SER A 146 15.43 4.56 -2.41
N GLY A 147 16.24 4.94 -3.40
CA GLY A 147 16.61 4.06 -4.51
C GLY A 147 15.98 4.45 -5.84
N TYR A 148 16.28 3.64 -6.86
CA TYR A 148 15.94 3.96 -8.26
C TYR A 148 14.43 4.08 -8.51
N LEU A 149 13.61 3.14 -7.98
CA LEU A 149 12.17 3.18 -8.19
C LEU A 149 11.54 4.43 -7.56
N LYS A 150 11.94 4.74 -6.33
CA LYS A 150 11.46 5.94 -5.64
C LYS A 150 11.83 7.20 -6.42
N ASN A 151 13.07 7.35 -6.85
CA ASN A 151 13.57 8.57 -7.45
C ASN A 151 13.02 8.85 -8.87
N TYR A 152 12.68 7.80 -9.62
CA TYR A 152 12.29 7.95 -11.04
C TYR A 152 10.82 7.67 -11.32
N TYR A 153 10.11 7.00 -10.43
CA TYR A 153 8.77 6.49 -10.72
C TYR A 153 7.73 6.78 -9.64
N MET A 154 8.11 7.40 -8.54
CA MET A 154 7.19 7.74 -7.46
C MET A 154 7.18 9.25 -7.21
N SER A 155 6.12 9.73 -6.57
CA SER A 155 6.00 11.11 -6.11
C SER A 155 7.09 11.46 -5.09
N ASP A 156 7.28 12.76 -4.88
CA ASP A 156 8.28 13.29 -3.94
C ASP A 156 7.82 13.08 -2.48
N THR A 157 7.75 11.82 -2.07
CA THR A 157 7.50 11.41 -0.69
C THR A 157 8.72 10.68 -0.15
N ASN A 158 9.05 10.88 1.11
CA ASN A 158 10.17 10.18 1.74
C ASN A 158 9.73 8.89 2.44
N LYS A 159 8.44 8.74 2.70
CA LYS A 159 7.88 7.57 3.36
C LYS A 159 6.81 6.90 2.52
N LEU A 160 6.72 5.60 2.64
CA LEU A 160 5.70 4.80 1.98
C LEU A 160 5.28 3.60 2.84
N THR A 161 4.10 3.09 2.58
CA THR A 161 3.65 1.80 3.10
C THR A 161 3.77 0.76 2.00
N VAL A 162 4.41 -0.37 2.33
CA VAL A 162 4.60 -1.48 1.39
C VAL A 162 3.61 -2.60 1.73
N TYR A 163 2.77 -2.96 0.78
CA TYR A 163 1.88 -4.11 0.88
C TYR A 163 2.44 -5.25 0.03
N LEU A 164 2.67 -6.40 0.64
CA LEU A 164 3.04 -7.63 -0.04
C LEU A 164 1.85 -8.60 -0.01
N LYS A 165 1.40 -9.06 -1.16
CA LYS A 165 0.29 -10.00 -1.30
C LYS A 165 0.71 -11.20 -2.11
N THR A 166 0.59 -12.41 -1.53
CA THR A 166 0.84 -13.65 -2.25
C THR A 166 -0.25 -13.94 -3.28
N VAL A 167 0.16 -14.46 -4.42
CA VAL A 167 -0.72 -14.82 -5.54
C VAL A 167 -0.91 -16.33 -5.55
N VAL A 168 -1.93 -16.79 -4.86
CA VAL A 168 -2.28 -18.21 -4.71
C VAL A 168 -3.67 -18.48 -5.31
N PRO A 169 -3.99 -19.72 -5.70
CA PRO A 169 -3.19 -20.95 -5.65
C PRO A 169 -2.44 -21.26 -6.95
N LYS A 170 -2.60 -20.47 -8.01
CA LYS A 170 -2.12 -20.85 -9.35
C LYS A 170 -0.71 -20.35 -9.68
N LYS A 171 -0.26 -19.32 -8.98
CA LYS A 171 1.00 -18.65 -9.29
C LYS A 171 1.79 -18.52 -8.00
N ASN A 172 2.92 -19.19 -7.96
CA ASN A 172 3.87 -19.04 -6.86
C ASN A 172 4.58 -17.69 -6.98
N ALA A 173 3.90 -16.62 -6.60
CA ALA A 173 4.33 -15.25 -6.82
C ALA A 173 3.89 -14.32 -5.69
N VAL A 174 4.56 -13.18 -5.58
CA VAL A 174 4.21 -12.07 -4.70
C VAL A 174 3.99 -10.81 -5.53
N MET A 175 2.95 -10.08 -5.21
CA MET A 175 2.74 -8.71 -5.67
C MET A 175 3.07 -7.74 -4.56
N VAL A 176 3.80 -6.68 -4.90
CA VAL A 176 4.16 -5.61 -4.00
C VAL A 176 3.50 -4.33 -4.46
N PHE A 177 2.77 -3.65 -3.57
CA PHE A 177 2.12 -2.38 -3.83
C PHE A 177 2.81 -1.31 -2.99
N LEU A 178 3.25 -0.24 -3.63
CA LEU A 178 3.93 0.88 -3.00
C LEU A 178 2.96 2.04 -2.87
N VAL A 179 2.58 2.35 -1.64
CA VAL A 179 1.61 3.41 -1.30
C VAL A 179 2.34 4.57 -0.64
N PRO A 180 2.35 5.78 -1.24
CA PRO A 180 2.99 6.93 -0.65
C PRO A 180 2.26 7.40 0.62
N GLU A 181 2.98 7.88 1.62
CA GLU A 181 2.42 8.43 2.87
C GLU A 181 1.40 9.55 2.61
N LYS A 182 1.68 10.38 1.63
CA LYS A 182 0.78 11.45 1.14
C LYS A 182 -0.67 10.98 0.92
N TYR A 183 -0.89 9.74 0.50
CA TYR A 183 -2.23 9.18 0.34
C TYR A 183 -3.00 9.16 1.67
N TYR A 184 -2.33 8.81 2.76
CA TYR A 184 -2.95 8.77 4.10
C TYR A 184 -3.11 10.17 4.68
N ASP A 185 -2.16 11.08 4.43
CA ASP A 185 -2.26 12.49 4.85
C ASP A 185 -3.49 13.16 4.22
N GLU A 186 -3.69 12.97 2.92
CA GLU A 186 -4.87 13.50 2.21
C GLU A 186 -6.20 12.94 2.75
N LEU A 187 -6.21 11.71 3.26
CA LEU A 187 -7.38 11.11 3.90
C LEU A 187 -7.69 11.76 5.25
N LEU A 188 -6.67 11.99 6.07
CA LEU A 188 -6.82 12.62 7.38
C LEU A 188 -7.26 14.07 7.24
N ASP A 189 -6.70 14.81 6.26
CA ASP A 189 -7.08 16.20 5.99
C ASP A 189 -8.52 16.34 5.45
N SER A 190 -8.99 15.35 4.69
CA SER A 190 -10.35 15.36 4.14
C SER A 190 -11.42 15.01 5.18
N GLY A 191 -11.09 14.24 6.20
CA GLY A 191 -12.00 13.89 7.31
C GLY A 191 -12.19 15.01 8.34
N GLY A 192 -11.27 15.98 8.41
CA GLY A 192 -11.33 17.07 9.39
C GLY A 192 -11.99 18.38 8.92
N SER A 193 -12.63 18.40 7.74
CA SER A 193 -13.11 19.65 7.08
C SER A 193 -14.63 19.74 6.88
N GLU A 194 -15.45 19.15 7.76
CA GLU A 194 -16.90 19.42 7.83
C GLU A 194 -17.34 19.97 9.19
#